data_38a1d1ddb6b65fd46217dc1bac34b140
#
_entry.id   38a1d1ddb6b65fd46217dc1bac34b140
#
_cell.length_a   1.000
_cell.length_b   1.000
_cell.length_c   1.000
_cell.angle_alpha   90.00
_cell.angle_beta   90.00
_cell.angle_gamma   90.00
#
_symmetry.space_group_name_H-M   'P 1'
#
loop_
_entity.id
_entity.type
_entity.pdbx_description
1 polymer ?
#
loop_
_entity_poly.entity_id
_entity_poly.type
_entity_poly.pdbx_seq_one_letter_code
_entity_poly.pdbx_strand_id
1 'polypeptide(L)'
;AQSLSDLILKTRRHLRRKVGMEHGVRRSHGLDASPNVTAGEISGHYFNLPADYVGLSHVPLTIAADIRTGVDYSTPSNKRAEPFYELDYNPLNLEKFNPDEWVSVPLQVGAWLIVAYLHKSRGSVEMEPGLLNLFPFASVDDIKNNRRPDGVFIFGDPNAGHDDLGYYWDEKSQLLVGVVPNRDELKYFGYSKKPILTLHNVLAIRKGELPLHCGCTRYIVRFDEEQGPYITEMLIKADDMGRVQMKSGDDGVVRPIFYGTETGAFACLDGFSEQAKLLMVGREVGYNKDTGSNARQIVPVTEDIEVMSGDPLDVLLYMNNFELVEQENSAIDANMQVDEAVEHFRLGQRVAAGSTHTHRGAKESSYWANPFPLLRDEKNEVLHPELYEQFLDNESRFMTAAKVLVERNELRLGVAFSQLMAG
;
A
#
# COMPACT_ATOMS: atom_id res chain seq x y z
N ALA A 1 -2.59 -32.17 -18.99
CA ALA A 1 -2.46 -30.73 -19.31
C ALA A 1 -1.90 -30.04 -18.09
N GLN A 2 -0.81 -29.30 -18.26
CA GLN A 2 -0.21 -28.50 -17.22
C GLN A 2 -1.21 -27.40 -16.86
N SER A 3 -1.53 -27.24 -15.57
CA SER A 3 -2.48 -26.21 -15.19
C SER A 3 -1.89 -24.82 -15.43
N LEU A 4 -2.76 -23.82 -15.69
CA LEU A 4 -2.36 -22.41 -15.80
C LEU A 4 -1.51 -21.97 -14.59
N SER A 5 -1.88 -22.46 -13.42
CA SER A 5 -1.18 -22.21 -12.17
C SER A 5 0.25 -22.73 -12.15
N ASP A 6 0.45 -23.95 -12.68
CA ASP A 6 1.79 -24.53 -12.78
C ASP A 6 2.65 -23.73 -13.76
N LEU A 7 2.03 -23.22 -14.84
CA LEU A 7 2.70 -22.36 -15.80
C LEU A 7 3.13 -21.04 -15.17
N ILE A 8 2.23 -20.36 -14.46
CA ILE A 8 2.53 -19.11 -13.75
C ILE A 8 3.65 -19.32 -12.73
N LEU A 9 3.54 -20.33 -11.86
CA LEU A 9 4.56 -20.63 -10.87
C LEU A 9 5.90 -20.98 -11.49
N LYS A 10 5.89 -21.77 -12.57
CA LYS A 10 7.10 -22.18 -13.26
C LYS A 10 7.77 -20.98 -13.93
N THR A 11 6.99 -20.12 -14.57
CA THR A 11 7.48 -18.88 -15.18
C THR A 11 8.07 -17.95 -14.14
N ARG A 12 7.35 -17.68 -13.04
CA ARG A 12 7.85 -16.85 -11.93
C ARG A 12 9.15 -17.41 -11.33
N ARG A 13 9.24 -18.72 -11.07
CA ARG A 13 10.47 -19.36 -10.56
C ARG A 13 11.62 -19.29 -11.56
N HIS A 14 11.35 -19.46 -12.83
CA HIS A 14 12.36 -19.38 -13.88
C HIS A 14 12.92 -17.97 -13.99
N LEU A 15 12.06 -16.99 -13.96
CA LEU A 15 12.42 -15.59 -14.00
C LEU A 15 13.23 -15.20 -12.76
N ARG A 16 12.82 -15.58 -11.56
CA ARG A 16 13.57 -15.35 -10.31
C ARG A 16 14.99 -15.93 -10.35
N ARG A 17 15.18 -17.13 -10.88
CA ARG A 17 16.47 -17.83 -10.85
C ARG A 17 17.48 -17.32 -11.88
N LYS A 18 17.04 -16.86 -13.04
CA LYS A 18 17.95 -16.53 -14.15
C LYS A 18 18.52 -15.11 -14.13
N VAL A 19 17.86 -14.14 -13.51
CA VAL A 19 18.17 -12.72 -13.76
C VAL A 19 18.10 -11.84 -12.50
N GLY A 20 18.09 -12.42 -11.30
CA GLY A 20 17.96 -11.64 -10.06
C GLY A 20 16.61 -10.92 -9.99
N MET A 21 15.56 -11.56 -10.45
CA MET A 21 14.24 -11.00 -10.52
C MET A 21 13.50 -11.17 -9.23
N GLU A 22 12.88 -10.12 -8.81
CA GLU A 22 11.94 -10.08 -7.72
C GLU A 22 10.51 -10.10 -8.31
N HIS A 23 9.64 -10.92 -7.76
CA HIS A 23 8.20 -10.99 -8.07
C HIS A 23 7.81 -11.14 -9.56
N GLY A 24 8.67 -11.75 -10.39
CA GLY A 24 8.37 -11.98 -11.81
C GLY A 24 8.70 -10.79 -12.72
N VAL A 25 9.34 -9.77 -12.20
CA VAL A 25 9.80 -8.62 -12.97
C VAL A 25 11.25 -8.75 -13.37
N ARG A 26 11.55 -8.55 -14.64
CA ARG A 26 12.90 -8.51 -15.18
C ARG A 26 13.28 -7.08 -15.55
N ARG A 27 14.46 -6.67 -15.10
CA ARG A 27 15.11 -5.45 -15.58
C ARG A 27 16.32 -5.79 -16.40
N SER A 28 16.37 -5.27 -17.60
CA SER A 28 17.58 -5.29 -18.42
C SER A 28 18.09 -3.85 -18.57
N HIS A 29 19.35 -3.63 -18.27
CA HIS A 29 19.99 -2.33 -18.50
C HIS A 29 20.22 -2.17 -20.00
N GLY A 30 19.64 -1.14 -20.59
CA GLY A 30 19.86 -0.70 -21.96
C GLY A 30 20.21 0.78 -21.99
N LEU A 31 20.86 1.20 -23.06
CA LEU A 31 21.30 2.60 -23.28
C LEU A 31 20.15 3.53 -23.74
N ASP A 32 18.98 2.99 -24.03
CA ASP A 32 17.84 3.75 -24.50
C ASP A 32 16.97 4.28 -23.38
N ALA A 33 16.69 5.56 -23.41
CA ALA A 33 15.95 6.28 -22.38
C ALA A 33 14.41 6.09 -22.41
N SER A 34 13.87 5.18 -23.21
CA SER A 34 12.43 4.91 -23.25
C SER A 34 12.11 3.56 -22.59
N PRO A 35 11.28 3.50 -21.55
CA PRO A 35 10.88 2.23 -20.97
C PRO A 35 10.11 1.42 -22.01
N ASN A 36 10.62 0.26 -22.38
CA ASN A 36 9.89 -0.77 -23.08
C ASN A 36 9.46 -1.82 -22.06
N VAL A 37 8.22 -1.82 -21.71
CA VAL A 37 7.63 -2.88 -20.88
C VAL A 37 7.07 -3.93 -21.81
N THR A 38 7.54 -5.15 -21.66
CA THR A 38 6.95 -6.33 -22.33
C THR A 38 6.28 -7.18 -21.27
N ALA A 39 4.96 -7.23 -21.32
CA ALA A 39 4.17 -8.10 -20.45
C ALA A 39 4.06 -9.49 -21.06
N GLY A 40 4.24 -10.52 -20.25
CA GLY A 40 3.84 -11.88 -20.60
C GLY A 40 2.35 -12.02 -20.33
N GLU A 41 1.53 -12.14 -21.37
CA GLU A 41 0.07 -12.15 -21.27
C GLU A 41 -0.48 -13.56 -21.43
N ILE A 42 -1.55 -13.88 -20.69
CA ILE A 42 -2.36 -15.08 -20.88
C ILE A 42 -3.82 -14.65 -21.00
N SER A 43 -4.44 -14.99 -22.13
CA SER A 43 -5.86 -14.75 -22.35
C SER A 43 -6.72 -15.82 -21.66
N GLY A 44 -7.86 -15.42 -21.12
CA GLY A 44 -8.82 -16.30 -20.47
C GLY A 44 -9.75 -15.55 -19.51
N HIS A 45 -10.62 -16.32 -18.87
CA HIS A 45 -11.52 -15.81 -17.83
C HIS A 45 -11.02 -16.31 -16.48
N TYR A 46 -10.42 -15.43 -15.68
CA TYR A 46 -9.72 -15.84 -14.45
C TYR A 46 -10.42 -15.47 -13.16
N PHE A 47 -11.39 -14.53 -13.23
CA PHE A 47 -12.06 -14.03 -12.05
C PHE A 47 -13.58 -14.01 -12.26
N ASN A 48 -14.31 -14.33 -11.20
CA ASN A 48 -15.79 -14.29 -11.20
C ASN A 48 -16.26 -12.86 -10.93
N LEU A 49 -16.29 -12.04 -11.96
CA LEU A 49 -16.74 -10.67 -11.88
C LEU A 49 -18.28 -10.59 -11.89
N PRO A 50 -18.90 -9.61 -11.19
CA PRO A 50 -20.32 -9.30 -11.32
C PRO A 50 -20.72 -9.01 -12.76
N ALA A 51 -22.01 -9.25 -13.09
CA ALA A 51 -22.52 -9.12 -14.46
C ALA A 51 -22.23 -7.75 -15.09
N ASP A 52 -22.34 -6.70 -14.30
CA ASP A 52 -22.13 -5.32 -14.75
C ASP A 52 -20.63 -5.03 -15.08
N TYR A 53 -19.70 -5.91 -14.67
CA TYR A 53 -18.25 -5.79 -14.89
C TYR A 53 -17.65 -6.90 -15.75
N VAL A 54 -18.49 -7.76 -16.34
CA VAL A 54 -18.02 -8.92 -17.10
C VAL A 54 -17.11 -8.54 -18.28
N GLY A 55 -17.21 -7.33 -18.82
CA GLY A 55 -16.31 -6.83 -19.87
C GLY A 55 -14.83 -6.87 -19.47
N LEU A 56 -14.52 -6.68 -18.19
CA LEU A 56 -13.15 -6.75 -17.66
C LEU A 56 -12.56 -8.18 -17.67
N SER A 57 -13.41 -9.22 -17.70
CA SER A 57 -12.95 -10.62 -17.68
C SER A 57 -12.23 -11.04 -18.97
N HIS A 58 -12.34 -10.25 -20.04
CA HIS A 58 -11.66 -10.48 -21.31
C HIS A 58 -10.24 -9.90 -21.36
N VAL A 59 -9.87 -9.10 -20.37
CA VAL A 59 -8.53 -8.50 -20.29
C VAL A 59 -7.48 -9.58 -20.00
N PRO A 60 -6.41 -9.66 -20.80
CA PRO A 60 -5.35 -10.62 -20.57
C PRO A 60 -4.72 -10.49 -19.19
N LEU A 61 -4.47 -11.63 -18.54
CA LEU A 61 -3.73 -11.70 -17.28
C LEU A 61 -2.24 -11.57 -17.57
N THR A 62 -1.60 -10.64 -16.90
CA THR A 62 -0.14 -10.55 -16.88
C THR A 62 0.46 -11.58 -15.93
N ILE A 63 1.53 -12.20 -16.36
CA ILE A 63 2.29 -13.19 -15.56
C ILE A 63 3.73 -12.76 -15.31
N ALA A 64 4.24 -11.83 -16.11
CA ALA A 64 5.59 -11.30 -15.99
C ALA A 64 5.70 -9.97 -16.74
N ALA A 65 6.58 -9.10 -16.28
CA ALA A 65 6.96 -7.90 -16.98
C ALA A 65 8.47 -7.89 -17.24
N ASP A 66 8.88 -7.41 -18.40
CA ASP A 66 10.29 -7.13 -18.75
C ASP A 66 10.42 -5.63 -19.01
N ILE A 67 11.16 -4.94 -18.17
CA ILE A 67 11.47 -3.53 -18.36
C ILE A 67 12.85 -3.44 -19.01
N ARG A 68 12.88 -2.91 -20.19
CA ARG A 68 14.14 -2.53 -20.84
C ARG A 68 14.31 -1.05 -20.65
N THR A 69 15.14 -0.60 -19.79
CA THR A 69 15.81 0.70 -19.84
C THR A 69 16.09 1.39 -18.53
N GLY A 70 16.81 2.51 -18.65
CA GLY A 70 17.05 3.48 -17.60
C GLY A 70 15.78 4.23 -17.19
N VAL A 71 15.86 4.92 -16.07
CA VAL A 71 14.76 5.75 -15.54
C VAL A 71 14.43 6.86 -16.53
N ASP A 72 13.16 6.97 -16.92
CA ASP A 72 12.69 8.15 -17.66
C ASP A 72 12.48 9.31 -16.68
N TYR A 73 13.43 10.22 -16.65
CA TYR A 73 13.36 11.43 -15.83
C TYR A 73 12.47 12.52 -16.43
N SER A 74 11.87 12.29 -17.58
CA SER A 74 10.95 13.23 -18.21
C SER A 74 9.51 13.16 -17.66
N THR A 75 9.26 12.31 -16.68
CA THR A 75 7.95 12.19 -16.03
C THR A 75 7.55 13.54 -15.45
N PRO A 76 6.40 14.11 -15.87
CA PRO A 76 6.01 15.46 -15.51
C PRO A 76 5.64 15.60 -14.03
N SER A 77 5.32 14.49 -13.35
CA SER A 77 4.94 14.49 -11.94
C SER A 77 5.64 13.38 -11.17
N ASN A 78 6.12 13.74 -9.99
CA ASN A 78 6.65 12.80 -8.99
C ASN A 78 5.95 12.95 -7.63
N LYS A 79 4.86 13.69 -7.60
CA LYS A 79 3.99 13.89 -6.46
C LYS A 79 2.54 13.73 -6.89
N ARG A 80 1.72 13.28 -5.95
CA ARG A 80 0.28 13.39 -6.14
C ARG A 80 -0.15 14.83 -5.86
N ALA A 81 -0.75 15.46 -6.86
CA ALA A 81 -1.29 16.80 -6.78
C ALA A 81 -2.80 16.80 -6.46
N GLU A 82 -3.48 15.73 -6.86
CA GLU A 82 -4.94 15.61 -6.71
C GLU A 82 -5.27 14.45 -5.77
N PRO A 83 -6.30 14.59 -4.94
CA PRO A 83 -6.79 13.55 -4.05
C PRO A 83 -7.56 12.47 -4.82
N PHE A 84 -7.72 11.32 -4.18
CA PHE A 84 -8.48 10.18 -4.69
C PHE A 84 -9.66 9.95 -3.75
N TYR A 85 -10.83 10.45 -4.14
CA TYR A 85 -12.04 10.48 -3.30
C TYR A 85 -13.04 9.40 -3.65
N GLU A 86 -14.01 9.19 -2.76
CA GLU A 86 -15.23 8.48 -3.08
C GLU A 86 -16.11 9.33 -4.00
N LEU A 87 -16.61 8.70 -5.04
CA LEU A 87 -17.54 9.28 -6.00
C LEU A 87 -18.95 8.76 -5.72
N ASP A 88 -19.95 9.57 -6.02
CA ASP A 88 -21.36 9.22 -5.88
C ASP A 88 -21.91 8.48 -7.12
N TYR A 89 -21.06 8.23 -8.10
CA TYR A 89 -21.35 7.49 -9.32
C TYR A 89 -20.20 6.54 -9.69
N ASN A 90 -20.51 5.53 -10.51
CA ASN A 90 -19.50 4.64 -11.05
C ASN A 90 -18.69 5.32 -12.15
N PRO A 91 -17.39 5.63 -11.95
CA PRO A 91 -16.57 6.31 -12.95
C PRO A 91 -16.17 5.42 -14.14
N LEU A 92 -16.36 4.10 -14.03
CA LEU A 92 -15.97 3.15 -15.07
C LEU A 92 -17.05 3.03 -16.16
N ASN A 93 -16.67 3.38 -17.39
CA ASN A 93 -17.53 3.23 -18.56
C ASN A 93 -17.11 2.02 -19.40
N LEU A 94 -17.77 0.88 -19.18
CA LEU A 94 -17.51 -0.36 -19.92
C LEU A 94 -18.04 -0.39 -21.35
N GLU A 95 -18.93 0.53 -21.75
CA GLU A 95 -19.44 0.59 -23.15
C GLU A 95 -18.33 0.95 -24.13
N LYS A 96 -17.33 1.72 -23.67
CA LYS A 96 -16.18 2.14 -24.48
C LYS A 96 -14.91 1.34 -24.18
N PHE A 97 -15.02 0.33 -23.33
CA PHE A 97 -13.88 -0.44 -22.87
C PHE A 97 -13.47 -1.49 -23.92
N ASN A 98 -12.23 -1.41 -24.42
CA ASN A 98 -11.66 -2.39 -25.34
C ASN A 98 -10.64 -3.27 -24.60
N PRO A 99 -10.95 -4.53 -24.27
CA PRO A 99 -10.05 -5.41 -23.49
C PRO A 99 -8.65 -5.56 -24.08
N ASP A 100 -8.48 -5.47 -25.38
CA ASP A 100 -7.19 -5.64 -26.06
C ASP A 100 -6.20 -4.51 -25.77
N GLU A 101 -6.68 -3.38 -25.26
CA GLU A 101 -5.87 -2.22 -24.89
C GLU A 101 -5.38 -2.26 -23.43
N TRP A 102 -5.66 -3.32 -22.72
CA TRP A 102 -5.39 -3.45 -21.28
C TRP A 102 -4.59 -4.70 -20.93
N VAL A 103 -3.95 -4.66 -19.78
CA VAL A 103 -3.43 -5.84 -19.07
C VAL A 103 -4.00 -5.85 -17.66
N SER A 104 -4.20 -7.03 -17.09
CA SER A 104 -4.68 -7.19 -15.72
C SER A 104 -3.60 -7.79 -14.81
N VAL A 105 -3.49 -7.21 -13.62
CA VAL A 105 -2.54 -7.62 -12.57
C VAL A 105 -3.33 -7.95 -11.30
N PRO A 106 -3.51 -9.21 -10.96
CA PRO A 106 -4.23 -9.59 -9.75
C PRO A 106 -3.31 -9.49 -8.54
N LEU A 107 -3.65 -8.57 -7.64
CA LEU A 107 -2.88 -8.26 -6.44
C LEU A 107 -3.60 -8.76 -5.18
N GLN A 108 -2.87 -9.44 -4.32
CA GLN A 108 -3.31 -9.73 -2.97
C GLN A 108 -2.88 -8.57 -2.08
N VAL A 109 -3.79 -7.68 -1.74
CA VAL A 109 -3.54 -6.50 -0.91
C VAL A 109 -4.13 -6.75 0.47
N GLY A 110 -3.30 -7.16 1.41
CA GLY A 110 -3.78 -7.66 2.70
C GLY A 110 -4.69 -8.89 2.50
N ALA A 111 -5.93 -8.83 2.99
CA ALA A 111 -6.91 -9.91 2.83
C ALA A 111 -7.67 -9.88 1.49
N TRP A 112 -7.60 -8.77 0.75
CA TRP A 112 -8.44 -8.50 -0.39
C TRP A 112 -7.76 -8.81 -1.71
N LEU A 113 -8.51 -9.39 -2.64
CA LEU A 113 -8.11 -9.54 -4.03
C LEU A 113 -8.52 -8.27 -4.78
N ILE A 114 -7.53 -7.46 -5.17
CA ILE A 114 -7.72 -6.27 -6.01
C ILE A 114 -7.10 -6.55 -7.37
N VAL A 115 -7.91 -6.54 -8.43
CA VAL A 115 -7.40 -6.71 -9.79
C VAL A 115 -7.16 -5.32 -10.38
N ALA A 116 -5.90 -5.02 -10.68
CA ALA A 116 -5.51 -3.79 -11.35
C ALA A 116 -5.53 -4.00 -12.87
N TYR A 117 -6.20 -3.11 -13.58
CA TYR A 117 -6.26 -3.05 -15.04
C TYR A 117 -5.48 -1.83 -15.50
N LEU A 118 -4.41 -2.06 -16.25
CA LEU A 118 -3.51 -1.01 -16.71
C LEU A 118 -3.66 -0.84 -18.22
N HIS A 119 -3.92 0.37 -18.68
CA HIS A 119 -4.00 0.66 -20.08
C HIS A 119 -2.62 0.53 -20.75
N LYS A 120 -2.53 -0.05 -21.95
CA LYS A 120 -1.26 -0.30 -22.67
C LYS A 120 -0.60 0.99 -23.21
N SER A 121 -1.16 2.16 -22.93
CA SER A 121 -0.53 3.43 -23.25
C SER A 121 0.74 3.68 -22.41
N ARG A 122 1.62 4.51 -22.97
CA ARG A 122 2.84 4.98 -22.28
C ARG A 122 2.47 5.71 -20.97
N GLY A 123 3.20 5.40 -19.92
CA GLY A 123 3.01 5.97 -18.58
C GLY A 123 1.94 5.26 -17.76
N SER A 124 1.26 4.25 -18.33
CA SER A 124 0.26 3.47 -17.61
C SER A 124 0.68 2.02 -17.41
N VAL A 125 1.00 1.31 -18.48
CA VAL A 125 1.47 -0.09 -18.39
C VAL A 125 2.79 -0.20 -17.62
N GLU A 126 3.60 0.82 -17.61
CA GLU A 126 4.87 0.87 -16.88
C GLU A 126 4.70 0.82 -15.35
N MET A 127 3.47 1.00 -14.83
CA MET A 127 3.18 0.81 -13.40
C MET A 127 3.18 -0.66 -12.98
N GLU A 128 3.00 -1.58 -13.94
CA GLU A 128 2.90 -3.01 -13.68
C GLU A 128 4.07 -3.58 -12.88
N PRO A 129 5.33 -3.36 -13.26
CA PRO A 129 6.47 -3.92 -12.54
C PRO A 129 6.57 -3.41 -11.11
N GLY A 130 6.21 -2.15 -10.89
CA GLY A 130 6.18 -1.56 -9.56
C GLY A 130 5.13 -2.23 -8.68
N LEU A 131 3.95 -2.45 -9.19
CA LEU A 131 2.87 -3.14 -8.47
C LEU A 131 3.25 -4.58 -8.14
N LEU A 132 3.86 -5.32 -9.08
CA LEU A 132 4.31 -6.70 -8.87
C LEU A 132 5.49 -6.82 -7.89
N ASN A 133 6.28 -5.76 -7.71
CA ASN A 133 7.36 -5.72 -6.74
C ASN A 133 6.89 -5.24 -5.36
N LEU A 134 5.75 -4.55 -5.30
CA LEU A 134 5.25 -3.94 -4.08
C LEU A 134 4.23 -4.83 -3.36
N PHE A 135 3.34 -5.48 -4.11
CA PHE A 135 2.25 -6.28 -3.57
C PHE A 135 2.44 -7.77 -3.87
N PRO A 136 2.00 -8.68 -2.99
CA PRO A 136 1.85 -10.08 -3.34
C PRO A 136 0.96 -10.25 -4.57
N PHE A 137 1.31 -11.18 -5.42
CA PHE A 137 0.43 -11.61 -6.50
C PHE A 137 -0.68 -12.51 -5.94
N ALA A 138 -1.87 -12.49 -6.54
CA ALA A 138 -2.95 -13.37 -6.16
C ALA A 138 -2.51 -14.83 -6.10
N SER A 139 -3.04 -15.59 -5.17
CA SER A 139 -2.67 -16.99 -5.01
C SER A 139 -3.05 -17.80 -6.25
N VAL A 140 -2.33 -18.90 -6.43
CA VAL A 140 -2.65 -19.87 -7.48
C VAL A 140 -4.06 -20.43 -7.29
N ASP A 141 -4.49 -20.59 -6.06
CA ASP A 141 -5.81 -21.10 -5.74
C ASP A 141 -6.91 -20.09 -6.05
N ASP A 142 -6.65 -18.78 -5.84
CA ASP A 142 -7.58 -17.73 -6.25
C ASP A 142 -7.82 -17.74 -7.77
N ILE A 143 -6.75 -17.91 -8.54
CA ILE A 143 -6.84 -17.97 -10.01
C ILE A 143 -7.53 -19.25 -10.46
N LYS A 144 -7.18 -20.42 -9.87
CA LYS A 144 -7.79 -21.71 -10.21
C LYS A 144 -9.28 -21.76 -9.94
N ASN A 145 -9.68 -21.17 -8.81
CA ASN A 145 -11.07 -21.22 -8.34
C ASN A 145 -11.90 -20.05 -8.86
N ASN A 146 -11.37 -19.24 -9.78
CA ASN A 146 -12.02 -18.05 -10.29
C ASN A 146 -12.57 -17.20 -9.13
N ARG A 147 -11.72 -16.90 -8.14
CA ARG A 147 -12.12 -16.08 -7.01
C ARG A 147 -12.71 -14.75 -7.49
N ARG A 148 -13.79 -14.35 -6.88
CA ARG A 148 -14.38 -13.03 -7.11
C ARG A 148 -13.46 -11.96 -6.52
N PRO A 149 -13.07 -10.91 -7.28
CA PRO A 149 -12.36 -9.77 -6.74
C PRO A 149 -13.20 -9.02 -5.69
N ASP A 150 -12.52 -8.49 -4.69
CA ASP A 150 -13.08 -7.56 -3.71
C ASP A 150 -13.08 -6.13 -4.25
N GLY A 151 -12.13 -5.83 -5.14
CA GLY A 151 -12.02 -4.55 -5.83
C GLY A 151 -11.41 -4.67 -7.22
N VAL A 152 -11.71 -3.68 -8.05
CA VAL A 152 -11.09 -3.47 -9.37
C VAL A 152 -10.47 -2.07 -9.40
N PHE A 153 -9.30 -1.96 -9.99
CA PHE A 153 -8.57 -0.71 -10.11
C PHE A 153 -8.19 -0.47 -11.57
N ILE A 154 -8.66 0.61 -12.15
CA ILE A 154 -8.47 0.97 -13.56
C ILE A 154 -7.47 2.12 -13.62
N PHE A 155 -6.34 1.92 -14.28
CA PHE A 155 -5.30 2.94 -14.37
C PHE A 155 -5.01 3.37 -15.79
N GLY A 156 -5.10 4.66 -16.04
CA GLY A 156 -4.84 5.26 -17.33
C GLY A 156 -6.02 5.12 -18.29
N ASP A 157 -7.26 5.22 -17.79
CA ASP A 157 -8.45 5.13 -18.62
C ASP A 157 -8.56 6.34 -19.58
N PRO A 158 -8.45 6.11 -20.90
CA PRO A 158 -8.55 7.19 -21.88
C PRO A 158 -9.99 7.71 -22.06
N ASN A 159 -10.99 6.98 -21.56
CA ASN A 159 -12.40 7.34 -21.67
C ASN A 159 -12.93 8.03 -20.41
N ALA A 160 -12.16 8.04 -19.32
CA ALA A 160 -12.52 8.71 -18.08
C ALA A 160 -12.39 10.24 -18.21
N GLY A 161 -13.35 10.96 -17.63
CA GLY A 161 -13.32 12.42 -17.53
C GLY A 161 -12.30 12.93 -16.51
N HIS A 162 -12.15 14.25 -16.43
CA HIS A 162 -11.26 14.88 -15.47
C HIS A 162 -11.67 14.55 -14.03
N ASP A 163 -12.96 14.55 -13.74
CA ASP A 163 -13.52 14.37 -12.40
C ASP A 163 -13.68 12.91 -11.99
N ASP A 164 -13.29 11.96 -12.86
CA ASP A 164 -13.40 10.52 -12.62
C ASP A 164 -12.22 9.95 -11.80
N LEU A 165 -11.34 10.80 -11.27
CA LEU A 165 -10.25 10.38 -10.38
C LEU A 165 -10.80 10.06 -8.98
N GLY A 166 -11.10 8.79 -8.74
CA GLY A 166 -11.67 8.39 -7.46
C GLY A 166 -12.07 6.94 -7.39
N TYR A 167 -12.82 6.60 -6.34
CA TYR A 167 -13.37 5.27 -6.16
C TYR A 167 -14.89 5.34 -5.90
N TYR A 168 -15.53 4.22 -6.20
CA TYR A 168 -16.98 4.05 -6.06
C TYR A 168 -17.27 2.69 -5.41
N TRP A 169 -18.12 2.68 -4.39
CA TRP A 169 -18.64 1.44 -3.83
C TRP A 169 -19.92 1.03 -4.54
N ASP A 170 -19.86 -0.01 -5.35
CA ASP A 170 -21.05 -0.60 -5.97
C ASP A 170 -21.77 -1.52 -4.98
N GLU A 171 -22.77 -0.97 -4.32
CA GLU A 171 -23.58 -1.69 -3.33
C GLU A 171 -24.29 -2.91 -3.94
N LYS A 172 -24.81 -2.78 -5.16
CA LYS A 172 -25.50 -3.88 -5.86
C LYS A 172 -24.56 -5.04 -6.15
N SER A 173 -23.37 -4.73 -6.60
CA SER A 173 -22.36 -5.72 -6.96
C SER A 173 -21.41 -6.03 -5.81
N GLN A 174 -21.52 -5.38 -4.65
CA GLN A 174 -20.57 -5.52 -3.53
C GLN A 174 -19.12 -5.51 -4.03
N LEU A 175 -18.78 -4.51 -4.84
CA LEU A 175 -17.48 -4.37 -5.49
C LEU A 175 -16.98 -2.93 -5.35
N LEU A 176 -15.73 -2.78 -4.98
CA LEU A 176 -15.08 -1.48 -4.94
C LEU A 176 -14.39 -1.21 -6.28
N VAL A 177 -14.70 -0.07 -6.90
CA VAL A 177 -14.16 0.33 -8.21
C VAL A 177 -13.32 1.58 -8.03
N GLY A 178 -12.07 1.56 -8.48
CA GLY A 178 -11.19 2.74 -8.50
C GLY A 178 -10.77 3.07 -9.91
N VAL A 179 -10.77 4.35 -10.28
CA VAL A 179 -10.38 4.81 -11.62
C VAL A 179 -9.38 5.95 -11.52
N VAL A 180 -8.34 5.86 -12.34
CA VAL A 180 -7.37 6.93 -12.59
C VAL A 180 -7.39 7.25 -14.08
N PRO A 181 -7.83 8.45 -14.49
CA PRO A 181 -7.87 8.88 -15.89
C PRO A 181 -6.47 8.87 -16.55
N ASN A 182 -6.44 8.73 -17.88
CA ASN A 182 -5.22 8.82 -18.67
C ASN A 182 -4.80 10.28 -18.88
N ARG A 183 -4.23 10.88 -17.85
CA ARG A 183 -3.67 12.24 -17.88
C ARG A 183 -2.19 12.21 -17.53
N ASP A 184 -1.38 13.06 -18.18
CA ASP A 184 0.08 13.02 -18.01
C ASP A 184 0.52 13.32 -16.57
N GLU A 185 -0.16 14.21 -15.86
CA GLU A 185 0.10 14.55 -14.47
C GLU A 185 -0.22 13.40 -13.49
N LEU A 186 -1.01 12.42 -13.91
CA LEU A 186 -1.35 11.23 -13.13
C LEU A 186 -0.42 10.04 -13.41
N LYS A 187 0.47 10.15 -14.39
CA LYS A 187 1.45 9.11 -14.76
C LYS A 187 2.62 9.05 -13.78
N TYR A 188 2.28 8.87 -12.53
CA TYR A 188 3.21 8.74 -11.42
C TYR A 188 2.83 7.52 -10.58
N PHE A 189 3.81 6.70 -10.19
CA PHE A 189 3.57 5.46 -9.47
C PHE A 189 2.76 5.65 -8.18
N GLY A 190 2.84 6.82 -7.56
CA GLY A 190 2.00 7.17 -6.42
C GLY A 190 0.51 7.17 -6.72
N TYR A 191 0.08 7.38 -7.98
CA TYR A 191 -1.33 7.26 -8.40
C TYR A 191 -1.76 5.82 -8.71
N SER A 192 -0.85 4.86 -8.76
CA SER A 192 -1.22 3.44 -8.78
C SER A 192 -1.14 2.84 -7.37
N LYS A 193 -0.04 3.06 -6.65
CA LYS A 193 0.16 2.53 -5.29
C LYS A 193 -0.92 3.01 -4.31
N LYS A 194 -1.04 4.33 -4.17
CA LYS A 194 -1.87 4.92 -3.11
C LYS A 194 -3.39 4.69 -3.32
N PRO A 195 -3.93 4.79 -4.54
CA PRO A 195 -5.31 4.36 -4.79
C PRO A 195 -5.57 2.90 -4.42
N ILE A 196 -4.70 1.96 -4.78
CA ILE A 196 -4.85 0.55 -4.40
C ILE A 196 -4.88 0.39 -2.87
N LEU A 197 -4.01 1.09 -2.15
CA LEU A 197 -4.03 1.11 -0.68
C LEU A 197 -5.29 1.79 -0.12
N THR A 198 -5.83 2.80 -0.80
CA THR A 198 -7.12 3.41 -0.45
C THR A 198 -8.24 2.38 -0.58
N LEU A 199 -8.29 1.64 -1.69
CA LEU A 199 -9.28 0.57 -1.87
C LEU A 199 -9.17 -0.48 -0.75
N HIS A 200 -7.94 -0.91 -0.39
CA HIS A 200 -7.72 -1.82 0.74
C HIS A 200 -8.32 -1.26 2.04
N ASN A 201 -8.07 0.00 2.33
CA ASN A 201 -8.50 0.61 3.59
C ASN A 201 -10.02 0.79 3.65
N VAL A 202 -10.66 1.15 2.54
CA VAL A 202 -12.13 1.21 2.44
C VAL A 202 -12.73 -0.16 2.68
N LEU A 203 -12.17 -1.20 2.07
CA LEU A 203 -12.61 -2.59 2.30
C LEU A 203 -12.43 -3.01 3.76
N ALA A 204 -11.29 -2.67 4.37
CA ALA A 204 -11.03 -2.94 5.78
C ALA A 204 -12.09 -2.28 6.69
N ILE A 205 -12.37 -0.99 6.48
CA ILE A 205 -13.39 -0.27 7.25
C ILE A 205 -14.76 -0.94 7.10
N ARG A 206 -15.19 -1.21 5.87
CA ARG A 206 -16.48 -1.85 5.57
C ARG A 206 -16.60 -3.27 6.14
N LYS A 207 -15.49 -3.96 6.34
CA LYS A 207 -15.44 -5.31 6.96
C LYS A 207 -15.25 -5.27 8.47
N GLY A 208 -15.27 -4.11 9.08
CA GLY A 208 -15.18 -3.96 10.53
C GLY A 208 -13.74 -4.06 11.06
N GLU A 209 -12.75 -3.86 10.22
CA GLU A 209 -11.33 -3.85 10.58
C GLU A 209 -10.80 -2.41 10.60
N LEU A 210 -9.69 -2.18 11.29
CA LEU A 210 -9.09 -0.87 11.42
C LEU A 210 -7.83 -0.76 10.54
N PRO A 211 -7.85 0.02 9.45
CA PRO A 211 -6.64 0.30 8.68
C PRO A 211 -5.74 1.27 9.42
N LEU A 212 -4.43 1.07 9.30
CA LEU A 212 -3.40 1.91 9.91
C LEU A 212 -2.39 2.36 8.87
N HIS A 213 -2.06 3.64 8.86
CA HIS A 213 -0.89 4.17 8.17
C HIS A 213 0.32 4.01 9.10
N CYS A 214 1.11 2.98 8.91
CA CYS A 214 2.09 2.55 9.88
C CYS A 214 3.26 1.77 9.26
N GLY A 215 4.34 1.66 10.01
CA GLY A 215 5.31 0.59 9.89
C GLY A 215 5.09 -0.43 11.01
N CYS A 216 5.24 -1.70 10.71
CA CYS A 216 5.16 -2.77 11.69
C CYS A 216 6.36 -3.70 11.58
N THR A 217 6.94 -4.04 12.72
CA THR A 217 8.11 -4.91 12.80
C THR A 217 7.90 -5.93 13.92
N ARG A 218 8.16 -7.19 13.62
CA ARG A 218 8.24 -8.27 14.61
C ARG A 218 9.69 -8.48 15.02
N TYR A 219 9.93 -8.46 16.32
CA TYR A 219 11.25 -8.77 16.88
C TYR A 219 11.21 -10.13 17.56
N ILE A 220 12.23 -10.97 17.29
CA ILE A 220 12.47 -12.19 18.05
C ILE A 220 13.55 -11.88 19.09
N VAL A 221 13.12 -11.89 20.35
CA VAL A 221 13.99 -11.58 21.48
C VAL A 221 14.36 -12.87 22.18
N ARG A 222 15.65 -13.06 22.44
CA ARG A 222 16.18 -14.12 23.32
C ARG A 222 16.69 -13.52 24.59
N PHE A 223 16.73 -14.33 25.60
CA PHE A 223 17.26 -13.95 26.95
C PHE A 223 18.56 -14.68 27.19
N ASP A 224 19.58 -13.94 27.54
CA ASP A 224 20.85 -14.44 28.04
C ASP A 224 20.92 -14.12 29.52
N GLU A 225 21.36 -15.08 30.35
CA GLU A 225 21.37 -14.90 31.79
C GLU A 225 22.38 -13.84 32.28
N GLU A 226 23.46 -13.61 31.52
CA GLU A 226 24.51 -12.63 31.87
C GLU A 226 24.30 -11.27 31.20
N GLN A 227 23.81 -11.26 29.96
CA GLN A 227 23.67 -10.04 29.12
C GLN A 227 22.23 -9.48 29.07
N GLY A 228 21.25 -10.24 29.52
CA GLY A 228 19.86 -9.87 29.45
C GLY A 228 19.23 -10.12 28.05
N PRO A 229 18.14 -9.43 27.72
CA PRO A 229 17.43 -9.63 26.44
C PRO A 229 18.24 -9.08 25.27
N TYR A 230 18.26 -9.83 24.16
CA TYR A 230 18.85 -9.39 22.90
C TYR A 230 18.01 -9.83 21.72
N ILE A 231 18.01 -9.00 20.66
CA ILE A 231 17.26 -9.25 19.43
C ILE A 231 18.08 -10.19 18.54
N THR A 232 17.49 -11.32 18.15
CA THR A 232 18.11 -12.29 17.24
C THR A 232 17.61 -12.16 15.81
N GLU A 233 16.41 -11.63 15.64
CA GLU A 233 15.78 -11.48 14.31
C GLU A 233 14.82 -10.30 14.32
N MET A 234 14.76 -9.61 13.19
CA MET A 234 13.84 -8.50 12.94
C MET A 234 13.16 -8.74 11.59
N LEU A 235 11.84 -8.84 11.61
CA LEU A 235 11.01 -9.07 10.42
C LEU A 235 10.08 -7.89 10.21
N ILE A 236 10.19 -7.23 9.06
CA ILE A 236 9.29 -6.14 8.68
C ILE A 236 7.96 -6.76 8.22
N LYS A 237 6.86 -6.32 8.82
CA LYS A 237 5.50 -6.78 8.51
C LYS A 237 4.73 -5.80 7.64
N ALA A 238 5.04 -4.51 7.73
CA ALA A 238 4.49 -3.44 6.92
C ALA A 238 5.41 -2.23 6.91
N ASP A 239 5.41 -1.49 5.80
CA ASP A 239 6.17 -0.24 5.65
C ASP A 239 5.26 1.00 5.53
N ASP A 240 4.09 0.90 4.92
CA ASP A 240 3.20 2.06 4.67
C ASP A 240 1.80 1.83 5.24
N MET A 241 1.19 0.70 4.95
CA MET A 241 -0.17 0.40 5.40
C MET A 241 -0.28 -1.00 5.96
N GLY A 242 -1.16 -1.12 6.94
CA GLY A 242 -1.60 -2.37 7.48
C GLY A 242 -3.02 -2.25 7.99
N ARG A 243 -3.53 -3.33 8.55
CA ARG A 243 -4.85 -3.38 9.17
C ARG A 243 -4.83 -4.21 10.43
N VAL A 244 -5.73 -3.88 11.33
CA VAL A 244 -5.95 -4.61 12.57
C VAL A 244 -7.31 -5.28 12.53
N GLN A 245 -7.32 -6.58 12.76
CA GLN A 245 -8.53 -7.38 12.97
C GLN A 245 -8.66 -7.72 14.46
N MET A 246 -9.84 -7.50 15.01
CA MET A 246 -10.12 -7.85 16.39
C MET A 246 -10.49 -9.32 16.49
N LYS A 247 -9.72 -10.12 17.24
CA LYS A 247 -9.95 -11.56 17.43
C LYS A 247 -10.10 -11.92 18.90
N SER A 248 -11.10 -12.74 19.21
CA SER A 248 -11.24 -13.32 20.53
C SER A 248 -10.26 -14.47 20.70
N GLY A 249 -9.47 -14.44 21.78
CA GLY A 249 -8.66 -15.56 22.20
C GLY A 249 -9.47 -16.63 22.92
N ASP A 250 -8.86 -17.78 23.20
CA ASP A 250 -9.48 -18.88 23.94
C ASP A 250 -9.82 -18.50 25.39
N ASP A 251 -9.16 -17.47 25.93
CA ASP A 251 -9.41 -16.86 27.23
C ASP A 251 -10.56 -15.84 27.22
N GLY A 252 -11.24 -15.67 26.09
CA GLY A 252 -12.31 -14.70 25.90
C GLY A 252 -11.85 -13.26 25.78
N VAL A 253 -10.56 -12.99 25.80
CA VAL A 253 -10.00 -11.64 25.63
C VAL A 253 -9.87 -11.32 24.16
N VAL A 254 -10.35 -10.13 23.75
CA VAL A 254 -10.24 -9.64 22.38
C VAL A 254 -8.86 -9.00 22.19
N ARG A 255 -8.14 -9.45 21.16
CA ARG A 255 -6.80 -8.95 20.82
C ARG A 255 -6.77 -8.37 19.41
N PRO A 256 -6.08 -7.25 19.22
CA PRO A 256 -5.79 -6.73 17.89
C PRO A 256 -4.70 -7.58 17.21
N ILE A 257 -5.05 -8.16 16.08
CA ILE A 257 -4.12 -8.91 15.23
C ILE A 257 -3.79 -8.07 14.02
N PHE A 258 -2.53 -7.76 13.86
CA PHE A 258 -2.02 -6.94 12.76
C PHE A 258 -1.71 -7.76 11.52
N TYR A 259 -2.03 -7.22 10.35
CA TYR A 259 -1.70 -7.76 9.03
C TYR A 259 -1.12 -6.66 8.14
N GLY A 260 -0.08 -6.96 7.38
CA GLY A 260 0.47 -6.07 6.37
C GLY A 260 -0.32 -6.05 5.07
N THR A 261 0.16 -5.24 4.12
CA THR A 261 -0.43 -5.10 2.79
C THR A 261 0.58 -5.29 1.67
N GLU A 262 1.85 -4.95 1.93
CA GLU A 262 2.90 -4.77 0.94
C GLU A 262 4.12 -5.63 1.29
N THR A 263 4.76 -6.22 0.27
CA THR A 263 6.04 -6.92 0.42
C THR A 263 7.23 -6.03 0.14
N GLY A 264 7.00 -4.87 -0.46
CA GLY A 264 8.00 -3.86 -0.76
C GLY A 264 7.73 -2.53 -0.06
N ALA A 265 8.76 -1.73 0.11
CA ALA A 265 8.67 -0.34 0.52
C ALA A 265 8.85 0.57 -0.70
N PHE A 266 8.03 1.59 -0.83
CA PHE A 266 8.25 2.68 -1.80
C PHE A 266 9.10 3.75 -1.13
N ALA A 267 10.40 3.43 -0.95
CA ALA A 267 11.32 4.19 -0.14
C ALA A 267 11.73 5.51 -0.77
N CYS A 268 11.76 6.57 0.03
CA CYS A 268 12.40 7.82 -0.35
C CYS A 268 13.92 7.67 -0.24
N LEU A 269 14.64 8.06 -1.28
CA LEU A 269 16.10 7.97 -1.32
C LEU A 269 16.80 9.21 -0.76
N ASP A 270 16.05 10.25 -0.42
CA ASP A 270 16.62 11.44 0.22
C ASP A 270 17.24 11.07 1.57
N GLY A 271 18.48 11.48 1.78
CA GLY A 271 19.22 11.14 3.01
C GLY A 271 19.94 9.79 3.01
N PHE A 272 19.76 8.95 1.99
CA PHE A 272 20.56 7.73 1.85
C PHE A 272 21.98 8.07 1.41
N SER A 273 22.96 7.34 1.98
CA SER A 273 24.35 7.45 1.52
C SER A 273 24.47 6.96 0.07
N GLU A 274 25.48 7.47 -0.65
CA GLU A 274 25.76 7.02 -2.03
C GLU A 274 25.99 5.50 -2.10
N GLN A 275 26.59 4.92 -1.08
CA GLN A 275 26.79 3.47 -1.01
C GLN A 275 25.44 2.74 -0.87
N ALA A 276 24.52 3.23 -0.05
CA ALA A 276 23.18 2.66 0.08
C ALA A 276 22.38 2.79 -1.23
N LYS A 277 22.49 3.92 -1.94
CA LYS A 277 21.87 4.11 -3.26
C LYS A 277 22.42 3.11 -4.28
N LEU A 278 23.72 2.81 -4.27
CA LEU A 278 24.34 1.82 -5.16
C LEU A 278 23.79 0.40 -4.94
N LEU A 279 23.46 0.03 -3.71
CA LEU A 279 22.83 -1.26 -3.40
C LEU A 279 21.42 -1.39 -3.99
N MET A 280 20.81 -0.27 -4.36
CA MET A 280 19.46 -0.20 -4.93
C MET A 280 19.47 -0.13 -6.46
N VAL A 281 20.62 -0.10 -7.10
CA VAL A 281 20.73 -0.04 -8.58
C VAL A 281 20.02 -1.24 -9.21
N GLY A 282 19.29 -0.97 -10.28
CA GLY A 282 18.50 -1.97 -11.00
C GLY A 282 17.07 -2.16 -10.47
N ARG A 283 16.66 -1.42 -9.44
CA ARG A 283 15.29 -1.39 -8.95
C ARG A 283 14.53 -0.21 -9.56
N GLU A 284 13.22 -0.22 -9.45
CA GLU A 284 12.39 0.85 -10.00
C GLU A 284 12.54 2.16 -9.22
N VAL A 285 12.71 3.27 -9.92
CA VAL A 285 12.97 4.57 -9.32
C VAL A 285 12.03 5.61 -9.91
N GLY A 286 11.30 6.33 -9.05
CA GLY A 286 10.68 7.59 -9.38
C GLY A 286 11.58 8.74 -8.94
N TYR A 287 12.01 9.61 -9.84
CA TYR A 287 12.96 10.68 -9.57
C TYR A 287 12.45 12.02 -10.07
N ASN A 288 12.66 13.07 -9.28
CA ASN A 288 12.39 14.43 -9.71
C ASN A 288 13.63 15.03 -10.34
N LYS A 289 13.61 15.16 -11.66
CA LYS A 289 14.72 15.72 -12.43
C LYS A 289 15.04 17.16 -12.05
N ASP A 290 14.01 17.98 -11.80
CA ASP A 290 14.19 19.42 -11.64
C ASP A 290 14.78 19.79 -10.27
N THR A 291 14.40 19.05 -9.24
CA THR A 291 14.86 19.32 -7.87
C THR A 291 15.96 18.37 -7.41
N GLY A 292 16.22 17.28 -8.13
CA GLY A 292 17.12 16.21 -7.69
C GLY A 292 16.69 15.52 -6.40
N SER A 293 15.45 15.76 -5.97
CA SER A 293 14.91 15.29 -4.69
C SER A 293 13.70 14.39 -4.89
N ASN A 294 13.23 13.78 -3.80
CA ASN A 294 12.07 12.88 -3.78
C ASN A 294 12.21 11.70 -4.77
N ALA A 295 13.44 11.26 -5.00
CA ALA A 295 13.68 10.00 -5.70
C ALA A 295 13.10 8.86 -4.86
N ARG A 296 12.38 7.97 -5.53
CA ARG A 296 11.73 6.84 -4.88
C ARG A 296 12.12 5.55 -5.55
N GLN A 297 12.23 4.51 -4.76
CA GLN A 297 12.53 3.18 -5.26
C GLN A 297 11.69 2.15 -4.52
N ILE A 298 11.24 1.11 -5.25
CA ILE A 298 10.61 -0.04 -4.63
C ILE A 298 11.70 -0.99 -4.16
N VAL A 299 11.75 -1.19 -2.86
CA VAL A 299 12.71 -2.06 -2.19
C VAL A 299 11.94 -3.20 -1.54
N PRO A 300 12.20 -4.47 -1.87
CA PRO A 300 11.58 -5.57 -1.13
C PRO A 300 12.07 -5.55 0.31
N VAL A 301 11.12 -5.67 1.23
CA VAL A 301 11.39 -5.60 2.68
C VAL A 301 10.94 -6.86 3.41
N THR A 302 10.02 -7.63 2.82
CA THR A 302 9.49 -8.85 3.44
C THR A 302 9.00 -9.86 2.40
N GLU A 303 8.54 -11.01 2.83
CA GLU A 303 7.98 -12.06 1.99
C GLU A 303 6.44 -12.09 2.07
N ASP A 304 5.80 -12.65 1.04
CA ASP A 304 4.34 -12.77 0.94
C ASP A 304 3.73 -13.41 2.20
N ILE A 305 4.37 -14.46 2.72
CA ILE A 305 3.89 -15.18 3.90
C ILE A 305 3.88 -14.30 5.15
N GLU A 306 4.87 -13.43 5.29
CA GLU A 306 4.96 -12.51 6.43
C GLU A 306 3.85 -11.45 6.40
N VAL A 307 3.53 -10.93 5.23
CA VAL A 307 2.44 -9.97 5.05
C VAL A 307 1.08 -10.60 5.36
N MET A 308 0.89 -11.85 4.95
CA MET A 308 -0.37 -12.58 5.10
C MET A 308 -0.58 -13.18 6.49
N SER A 309 0.49 -13.38 7.27
CA SER A 309 0.38 -13.88 8.63
C SER A 309 0.00 -12.78 9.61
N GLY A 310 -0.96 -13.06 10.49
CA GLY A 310 -1.36 -12.13 11.55
C GLY A 310 -0.46 -12.25 12.77
N ASP A 311 -0.09 -11.10 13.34
CA ASP A 311 0.66 -11.04 14.61
C ASP A 311 -0.11 -10.21 15.64
N PRO A 312 -0.14 -10.62 16.92
CA PRO A 312 -0.66 -9.78 17.98
C PRO A 312 0.22 -8.54 18.14
N LEU A 313 -0.41 -7.42 18.54
CA LEU A 313 0.30 -6.19 18.84
C LEU A 313 0.72 -6.19 20.32
N ASP A 314 2.02 -6.10 20.58
CA ASP A 314 2.58 -5.97 21.93
C ASP A 314 2.91 -4.52 22.27
N VAL A 315 3.26 -3.72 21.25
CA VAL A 315 3.62 -2.31 21.39
C VAL A 315 3.03 -1.50 20.24
N LEU A 316 2.37 -0.41 20.54
CA LEU A 316 1.88 0.57 19.58
C LEU A 316 2.47 1.93 19.90
N LEU A 317 3.24 2.50 18.98
CA LEU A 317 3.85 3.81 19.10
C LEU A 317 3.23 4.78 18.10
N TYR A 318 2.73 5.91 18.58
CA TYR A 318 2.39 7.03 17.73
C TYR A 318 3.66 7.76 17.32
N MET A 319 3.90 7.84 16.00
CA MET A 319 5.11 8.47 15.47
C MET A 319 4.85 9.96 15.21
N ASN A 320 5.35 10.82 16.09
CA ASN A 320 5.31 12.26 15.91
C ASN A 320 6.61 12.74 15.26
N ASN A 321 6.55 13.06 13.97
CA ASN A 321 7.73 13.43 13.20
C ASN A 321 8.18 14.87 13.51
N PHE A 322 9.50 15.09 13.52
CA PHE A 322 10.13 16.40 13.48
C PHE A 322 9.86 17.33 14.66
N GLU A 323 9.41 16.83 15.81
CA GLU A 323 9.43 17.60 17.02
C GLU A 323 10.86 17.67 17.60
N LEU A 324 11.20 18.82 18.15
CA LEU A 324 12.45 18.99 18.89
C LEU A 324 12.31 18.23 20.22
N VAL A 325 13.09 17.19 20.38
CA VAL A 325 13.25 16.53 21.68
C VAL A 325 14.35 17.27 22.40
N GLU A 326 14.03 17.89 23.53
CA GLU A 326 15.03 18.50 24.40
C GLU A 326 15.99 17.42 24.90
N GLN A 327 17.25 17.79 25.13
CA GLN A 327 18.33 16.82 25.50
C GLN A 327 18.02 15.99 26.74
N GLU A 328 17.14 16.49 27.60
CA GLU A 328 16.75 15.85 28.86
C GLU A 328 15.53 14.92 28.72
N ASN A 329 14.84 14.95 27.58
CA ASN A 329 13.63 14.17 27.36
C ASN A 329 13.95 12.89 26.54
N SER A 330 13.25 11.81 26.88
CA SER A 330 13.33 10.58 26.10
C SER A 330 12.72 10.79 24.70
N ALA A 331 13.39 10.26 23.68
CA ALA A 331 12.82 10.22 22.34
C ALA A 331 11.58 9.30 22.23
N ILE A 332 11.32 8.50 23.26
CA ILE A 332 10.14 7.63 23.34
C ILE A 332 9.52 7.83 24.72
N ASP A 333 8.26 8.24 24.74
CA ASP A 333 7.42 8.12 25.91
C ASP A 333 6.62 6.82 25.85
N ALA A 334 7.09 5.83 26.60
CA ALA A 334 6.49 4.50 26.66
C ALA A 334 5.54 4.30 27.86
N ASN A 335 5.37 5.34 28.69
CA ASN A 335 4.56 5.29 29.90
C ASN A 335 3.31 6.15 29.81
N MET A 336 2.92 6.55 28.61
CA MET A 336 1.75 7.34 28.35
C MET A 336 0.49 6.65 28.90
N GLN A 337 -0.38 7.44 29.51
CA GLN A 337 -1.68 6.92 29.95
C GLN A 337 -2.54 6.57 28.72
N VAL A 338 -3.38 5.54 28.86
CA VAL A 338 -4.20 5.06 27.72
C VAL A 338 -5.05 6.17 27.13
N ASP A 339 -5.70 6.99 27.96
CA ASP A 339 -6.58 8.07 27.47
C ASP A 339 -5.78 9.17 26.75
N GLU A 340 -4.56 9.45 27.17
CA GLU A 340 -3.65 10.38 26.50
C GLU A 340 -3.17 9.81 25.16
N ALA A 341 -2.78 8.53 25.11
CA ALA A 341 -2.40 7.86 23.87
C ALA A 341 -3.56 7.82 22.87
N VAL A 342 -4.77 7.59 23.34
CA VAL A 342 -6.00 7.64 22.53
C VAL A 342 -6.22 9.04 21.95
N GLU A 343 -6.02 10.08 22.73
CA GLU A 343 -6.18 11.46 22.26
C GLU A 343 -5.18 11.80 21.18
N HIS A 344 -3.89 11.46 21.36
CA HIS A 344 -2.87 11.62 20.33
C HIS A 344 -3.24 10.89 19.03
N PHE A 345 -3.72 9.64 19.16
CA PHE A 345 -4.14 8.85 18.03
C PHE A 345 -5.33 9.45 17.28
N ARG A 346 -6.32 9.98 18.00
CA ARG A 346 -7.52 10.63 17.43
C ARG A 346 -7.25 11.97 16.80
N LEU A 347 -6.46 12.81 17.43
CA LEU A 347 -6.05 14.09 16.88
C LEU A 347 -5.21 13.90 15.61
N GLY A 348 -4.42 12.84 15.58
CA GLY A 348 -3.63 12.45 14.44
C GLY A 348 -2.79 13.58 13.85
N GLN A 349 -2.30 14.50 14.65
CA GLN A 349 -1.49 15.62 14.21
C GLN A 349 -0.02 15.23 14.11
N ARG A 350 0.59 15.52 12.98
CA ARG A 350 2.02 15.36 12.78
C ARG A 350 2.62 16.50 11.98
N VAL A 351 3.92 16.61 11.99
CA VAL A 351 4.66 17.52 11.12
C VAL A 351 5.01 16.82 9.81
N ALA A 352 4.61 17.43 8.70
CA ALA A 352 4.80 16.84 7.37
C ALA A 352 6.27 16.71 6.98
N ALA A 353 6.63 15.56 6.42
CA ALA A 353 7.96 15.31 5.86
C ALA A 353 8.19 15.95 4.48
N GLY A 354 7.12 16.49 3.85
CA GLY A 354 7.19 17.09 2.52
C GLY A 354 7.22 16.09 1.37
N SER A 355 6.92 14.81 1.64
CA SER A 355 6.86 13.75 0.63
C SER A 355 5.51 13.63 -0.08
N THR A 356 4.52 14.43 0.36
CA THR A 356 3.17 14.49 -0.20
C THR A 356 2.87 15.91 -0.68
N HIS A 357 1.61 16.24 -0.89
CA HIS A 357 1.17 17.61 -1.25
C HIS A 357 1.39 18.65 -0.16
N THR A 358 1.62 18.23 1.08
CA THR A 358 1.86 19.13 2.22
C THR A 358 3.33 19.55 2.27
N HIS A 359 3.59 20.84 2.52
CA HIS A 359 4.96 21.36 2.65
C HIS A 359 5.66 20.79 3.88
N ARG A 360 6.96 20.52 3.76
CA ARG A 360 7.78 20.09 4.89
C ARG A 360 7.68 21.08 6.06
N GLY A 361 7.43 20.55 7.25
CA GLY A 361 7.29 21.34 8.46
C GLY A 361 5.88 21.86 8.73
N ALA A 362 4.94 21.70 7.81
CA ALA A 362 3.54 22.05 8.08
C ALA A 362 2.90 21.04 9.04
N LYS A 363 2.05 21.50 9.93
CA LYS A 363 1.19 20.61 10.71
C LYS A 363 0.06 20.10 9.84
N GLU A 364 -0.10 18.80 9.81
CA GLU A 364 -1.20 18.13 9.12
C GLU A 364 -1.95 17.22 10.08
N SER A 365 -3.26 17.17 9.96
CA SER A 365 -4.11 16.24 10.70
C SER A 365 -3.95 14.88 10.08
N SER A 366 -3.52 13.92 10.84
CA SER A 366 -2.89 12.87 10.23
C SER A 366 -3.18 11.51 10.62
N TYR A 367 -4.17 11.19 11.27
CA TYR A 367 -4.49 9.77 11.17
C TYR A 367 -4.59 9.36 9.69
N TRP A 368 -5.00 10.33 8.88
CA TRP A 368 -5.24 10.21 7.45
C TRP A 368 -4.46 11.23 6.61
N ALA A 369 -3.40 11.77 7.11
CA ALA A 369 -2.59 12.80 6.44
C ALA A 369 -1.96 12.36 5.12
N ASN A 370 -2.01 11.09 4.84
CA ASN A 370 -1.96 10.56 3.51
C ASN A 370 -3.33 9.96 3.25
N PRO A 371 -4.10 10.47 2.31
CA PRO A 371 -5.51 10.13 2.16
C PRO A 371 -5.70 8.66 1.78
N PHE A 372 -6.06 7.88 2.80
CA PHE A 372 -6.29 6.48 2.65
C PHE A 372 -7.42 5.96 3.54
N PRO A 373 -8.62 6.18 3.21
CA PRO A 373 -9.29 7.27 2.50
C PRO A 373 -9.17 8.60 3.25
N LEU A 374 -9.35 9.72 2.57
CA LEU A 374 -9.52 11.02 3.23
C LEU A 374 -10.96 11.09 3.77
N LEU A 375 -11.11 11.00 5.08
CA LEU A 375 -12.43 11.01 5.73
C LEU A 375 -12.87 12.42 6.16
N ARG A 376 -11.92 13.35 6.22
CA ARG A 376 -12.16 14.77 6.51
C ARG A 376 -11.36 15.65 5.57
N ASP A 377 -11.89 16.79 5.22
CA ASP A 377 -11.21 17.78 4.41
C ASP A 377 -10.25 18.67 5.23
N GLU A 378 -9.64 19.65 4.58
CA GLU A 378 -8.73 20.61 5.21
C GLU A 378 -9.42 21.50 6.28
N LYS A 379 -10.74 21.63 6.19
CA LYS A 379 -11.57 22.35 7.16
C LYS A 379 -12.08 21.47 8.29
N ASN A 380 -11.65 20.19 8.29
CA ASN A 380 -12.10 19.18 9.23
C ASN A 380 -13.58 18.78 9.06
N GLU A 381 -14.18 19.03 7.90
CA GLU A 381 -15.53 18.59 7.56
C GLU A 381 -15.51 17.11 7.11
N VAL A 382 -16.51 16.37 7.52
CA VAL A 382 -16.62 14.93 7.16
C VAL A 382 -17.00 14.81 5.69
N LEU A 383 -16.18 14.12 4.91
CA LEU A 383 -16.37 13.93 3.47
C LEU A 383 -17.32 12.76 3.16
N HIS A 384 -17.23 11.67 3.94
CA HIS A 384 -17.97 10.42 3.71
C HIS A 384 -18.59 9.96 5.03
N PRO A 385 -19.77 10.50 5.42
CA PRO A 385 -20.36 10.28 6.75
C PRO A 385 -20.54 8.80 7.10
N GLU A 386 -21.05 7.99 6.19
CA GLU A 386 -21.28 6.56 6.43
C GLU A 386 -19.98 5.80 6.68
N LEU A 387 -18.97 6.00 5.82
CA LEU A 387 -17.67 5.36 5.97
C LEU A 387 -16.94 5.86 7.24
N TYR A 388 -17.12 7.14 7.56
CA TYR A 388 -16.53 7.74 8.76
C TYR A 388 -17.14 7.16 10.04
N GLU A 389 -18.45 6.97 10.09
CA GLU A 389 -19.11 6.32 11.24
C GLU A 389 -18.63 4.88 11.42
N GLN A 390 -18.54 4.10 10.33
CA GLN A 390 -18.00 2.75 10.38
C GLN A 390 -16.56 2.73 10.89
N PHE A 391 -15.75 3.68 10.44
CA PHE A 391 -14.38 3.83 10.94
C PHE A 391 -14.33 4.11 12.44
N LEU A 392 -15.14 5.04 12.94
CA LEU A 392 -15.20 5.37 14.37
C LEU A 392 -15.64 4.17 15.22
N ASP A 393 -16.57 3.36 14.74
CA ASP A 393 -16.97 2.13 15.40
C ASP A 393 -15.82 1.12 15.49
N ASN A 394 -15.06 0.96 14.40
CA ASN A 394 -13.91 0.07 14.36
C ASN A 394 -12.80 0.55 15.29
N GLU A 395 -12.51 1.86 15.29
CA GLU A 395 -11.58 2.50 16.21
C GLU A 395 -12.00 2.30 17.66
N SER A 396 -13.27 2.53 17.98
CA SER A 396 -13.80 2.38 19.34
C SER A 396 -13.64 0.96 19.87
N ARG A 397 -13.88 -0.04 19.03
CA ARG A 397 -13.65 -1.45 19.40
C ARG A 397 -12.18 -1.75 19.65
N PHE A 398 -11.30 -1.23 18.80
CA PHE A 398 -9.86 -1.36 18.99
C PHE A 398 -9.42 -0.71 20.30
N MET A 399 -9.85 0.52 20.58
CA MET A 399 -9.48 1.24 21.79
C MET A 399 -10.00 0.56 23.06
N THR A 400 -11.20 -0.01 23.00
CA THR A 400 -11.76 -0.79 24.12
C THR A 400 -10.90 -2.02 24.43
N ALA A 401 -10.47 -2.76 23.40
CA ALA A 401 -9.58 -3.89 23.60
C ALA A 401 -8.19 -3.45 24.07
N ALA A 402 -7.65 -2.36 23.51
CA ALA A 402 -6.35 -1.82 23.90
C ALA A 402 -6.30 -1.47 25.41
N LYS A 403 -7.35 -0.84 25.95
CA LYS A 403 -7.46 -0.55 27.38
C LYS A 403 -7.35 -1.81 28.24
N VAL A 404 -8.10 -2.87 27.90
CA VAL A 404 -8.04 -4.15 28.61
C VAL A 404 -6.63 -4.75 28.55
N LEU A 405 -5.98 -4.71 27.40
CA LEU A 405 -4.66 -5.29 27.21
C LEU A 405 -3.56 -4.51 27.95
N VAL A 406 -3.69 -3.18 28.04
CA VAL A 406 -2.77 -2.34 28.83
C VAL A 406 -2.89 -2.66 30.32
N GLU A 407 -4.11 -2.78 30.85
CA GLU A 407 -4.35 -3.18 32.24
C GLU A 407 -3.80 -4.58 32.55
N ARG A 408 -3.79 -5.48 31.57
CA ARG A 408 -3.21 -6.83 31.67
C ARG A 408 -1.69 -6.88 31.45
N ASN A 409 -1.04 -5.77 31.10
CA ASN A 409 0.35 -5.69 30.65
C ASN A 409 0.66 -6.52 29.38
N GLU A 410 -0.33 -6.72 28.51
CA GLU A 410 -0.21 -7.41 27.23
C GLU A 410 -0.01 -6.44 26.06
N LEU A 411 -0.28 -5.15 26.24
CA LEU A 411 -0.03 -4.10 25.25
C LEU A 411 0.58 -2.87 25.92
N ARG A 412 1.54 -2.24 25.25
CA ARG A 412 2.10 -0.94 25.64
C ARG A 412 1.79 0.11 24.59
N LEU A 413 1.42 1.30 25.06
CA LEU A 413 1.17 2.47 24.23
C LEU A 413 2.20 3.54 24.52
N GLY A 414 2.61 4.30 23.49
CA GLY A 414 3.54 5.39 23.65
C GLY A 414 3.61 6.30 22.44
N VAL A 415 4.39 7.37 22.57
CA VAL A 415 4.71 8.31 21.48
C VAL A 415 6.21 8.26 21.22
N ALA A 416 6.57 8.16 19.96
CA ALA A 416 7.95 8.29 19.52
C ALA A 416 8.14 9.60 18.76
N PHE A 417 9.16 10.36 19.15
CA PHE A 417 9.53 11.62 18.52
C PHE A 417 10.77 11.41 17.66
N SER A 418 10.71 11.80 16.39
CA SER A 418 11.90 11.83 15.56
C SER A 418 12.55 13.22 15.63
N GLN A 419 13.85 13.26 15.93
CA GLN A 419 14.60 14.50 15.88
C GLN A 419 14.75 15.01 14.46
N LEU A 420 14.47 16.29 14.23
CA LEU A 420 15.05 17.02 13.13
C LEU A 420 16.58 16.99 13.34
N MET A 421 17.29 16.16 12.59
CA MET A 421 18.73 16.35 12.49
C MET A 421 18.94 17.73 11.89
N ALA A 422 19.42 18.66 12.69
CA ALA A 422 19.91 19.94 12.20
C ALA A 422 21.05 19.62 11.23
N GLY A 423 20.79 19.82 9.94
CA GLY A 423 21.79 19.71 8.90
C GLY A 423 22.69 20.93 8.87
#